data_bcdd90c5baa6cf16e6e71cada13e9a05
#
_entry.id   bcdd90c5baa6cf16e6e71cada13e9a05
#
_cell.length_a   1.000
_cell.length_b   1.000
_cell.length_c   1.000
_cell.angle_alpha   90.00
_cell.angle_beta   90.00
_cell.angle_gamma   90.00
#
_symmetry.space_group_name_H-M   'P 1'
#
loop_
_entity.id
_entity.type
_entity.pdbx_description
1 polymer ?
#
loop_
_entity_poly.entity_id
_entity_poly.type
_entity_poly.pdbx_seq_one_letter_code
_entity_poly.pdbx_strand_id
1 'polypeptide(L)'
;EFRRVLFRSATVKIFGNEYQFMAAGPYAKFTDAISLMIKTDTQEETDYYWEAFTKEGKESQCGWCQDKYGVSWQITPKKLLELNMSEDAEVRNYSMAQMMKMKNIIIKDLVK
;
A
#
# COMPACT_ATOMS: atom_id res chain seq x y z
N GLU A 1 5.93 22.30 -36.49
CA GLU A 1 5.46 20.94 -36.24
C GLU A 1 4.58 20.90 -34.99
N PHE A 2 3.28 20.66 -35.20
CA PHE A 2 2.33 20.56 -34.10
C PHE A 2 2.44 19.21 -33.43
N ARG A 3 3.01 19.14 -32.23
CA ARG A 3 2.81 17.99 -31.37
C ARG A 3 1.42 18.06 -30.77
N ARG A 4 0.52 17.26 -31.27
CA ARG A 4 -0.75 17.02 -30.58
C ARG A 4 -0.44 16.30 -29.27
N VAL A 5 -0.60 17.01 -28.18
CA VAL A 5 -0.71 16.36 -26.88
C VAL A 5 -2.09 15.71 -26.84
N LEU A 6 -2.16 14.46 -27.18
CA LEU A 6 -3.38 13.70 -27.03
C LEU A 6 -3.52 13.35 -25.54
N PHE A 7 -4.49 13.95 -24.90
CA PHE A 7 -4.91 13.48 -23.58
C PHE A 7 -5.45 12.06 -23.74
N ARG A 8 -4.77 11.11 -23.16
CA ARG A 8 -5.28 9.75 -23.06
C ARG A 8 -5.74 9.52 -21.65
N SER A 9 -6.97 9.06 -21.52
CA SER A 9 -7.52 8.63 -20.26
C SER A 9 -7.94 7.17 -20.35
N ALA A 10 -7.88 6.47 -19.23
CA ALA A 10 -8.37 5.11 -19.10
C ALA A 10 -9.11 4.98 -17.77
N THR A 11 -10.23 4.27 -17.80
CA THR A 11 -10.93 3.89 -16.58
C THR A 11 -10.47 2.49 -16.18
N VAL A 12 -10.02 2.34 -14.95
CA VAL A 12 -9.51 1.09 -14.40
C VAL A 12 -10.28 0.74 -13.13
N LYS A 13 -10.71 -0.51 -13.01
CA LYS A 13 -11.29 -1.01 -11.77
C LYS A 13 -10.23 -1.73 -10.95
N ILE A 14 -10.07 -1.29 -9.71
CA ILE A 14 -9.17 -1.92 -8.75
C ILE A 14 -10.00 -2.26 -7.52
N PHE A 15 -10.13 -3.54 -7.23
CA PHE A 15 -10.96 -4.04 -6.12
C PHE A 15 -12.38 -3.46 -6.10
N GLY A 16 -13.02 -3.40 -7.28
CA GLY A 16 -14.39 -2.92 -7.41
C GLY A 16 -14.56 -1.40 -7.46
N ASN A 17 -13.52 -0.64 -7.20
CA ASN A 17 -13.54 0.83 -7.29
C ASN A 17 -13.03 1.29 -8.65
N GLU A 18 -13.69 2.30 -9.20
CA GLU A 18 -13.26 2.89 -10.46
C GLU A 18 -12.24 4.01 -10.22
N TYR A 19 -11.18 3.98 -11.01
CA TYR A 19 -10.16 5.02 -11.05
C TYR A 19 -9.98 5.48 -12.47
N GLN A 20 -9.80 6.77 -12.65
CA GLN A 20 -9.50 7.31 -13.97
C GLN A 20 -8.04 7.73 -14.03
N PHE A 21 -7.33 7.20 -15.00
CA PHE A 21 -5.93 7.50 -15.27
C PHE A 21 -5.86 8.45 -16.45
N MET A 22 -5.06 9.49 -16.31
CA MET A 22 -4.89 10.47 -17.36
C MET A 22 -3.40 10.68 -17.64
N ALA A 23 -3.01 10.56 -18.89
CA ALA A 23 -1.66 10.86 -19.34
C ALA A 23 -1.55 12.36 -19.64
N ALA A 24 -1.10 13.13 -18.68
CA ALA A 24 -1.03 14.60 -18.76
C ALA A 24 0.40 15.15 -18.82
N GLY A 25 1.40 14.28 -18.94
CA GLY A 25 2.81 14.67 -18.94
C GLY A 25 3.41 14.75 -17.54
N PRO A 26 4.66 15.21 -17.40
CA PRO A 26 5.43 15.11 -16.16
C PRO A 26 5.22 16.29 -15.20
N TYR A 27 4.03 16.89 -15.16
CA TYR A 27 3.76 18.08 -14.36
C TYR A 27 3.58 17.78 -12.87
N ALA A 28 3.13 16.59 -12.54
CA ALA A 28 2.88 16.18 -11.17
C ALA A 28 3.69 14.95 -10.82
N LYS A 29 4.14 14.88 -9.56
CA LYS A 29 4.84 13.71 -9.02
C LYS A 29 4.04 13.14 -7.87
N PHE A 30 4.05 11.82 -7.76
CA PHE A 30 3.44 11.16 -6.61
C PHE A 30 4.26 11.41 -5.35
N THR A 31 3.56 11.50 -4.23
CA THR A 31 4.15 11.68 -2.91
C THR A 31 3.51 10.71 -1.92
N ASP A 32 4.14 10.55 -0.74
CA ASP A 32 3.58 9.73 0.34
C ASP A 32 2.43 10.42 1.09
N ALA A 33 2.08 11.65 0.70
CA ALA A 33 0.96 12.37 1.31
C ALA A 33 -0.38 11.69 1.05
N ILE A 34 -0.44 10.82 0.05
CA ILE A 34 -1.59 9.98 -0.24
C ILE A 34 -1.11 8.57 -0.54
N SER A 35 -1.88 7.58 -0.11
CA SER A 35 -1.62 6.18 -0.41
C SER A 35 -2.92 5.44 -0.61
N LEU A 36 -2.84 4.33 -1.32
CA LEU A 36 -3.94 3.39 -1.47
C LEU A 36 -3.69 2.20 -0.56
N MET A 37 -4.71 1.78 0.18
CA MET A 37 -4.58 0.67 1.12
C MET A 37 -5.23 -0.59 0.56
N ILE A 38 -4.48 -1.68 0.57
CA ILE A 38 -4.99 -3.02 0.30
C ILE A 38 -5.07 -3.76 1.62
N LYS A 39 -6.29 -4.14 2.01
CA LYS A 39 -6.52 -4.95 3.21
C LYS A 39 -6.44 -6.41 2.83
N THR A 40 -5.64 -7.17 3.56
CA THR A 40 -5.41 -8.58 3.28
C THR A 40 -5.91 -9.47 4.41
N ASP A 41 -6.27 -10.71 4.09
CA ASP A 41 -6.79 -11.66 5.08
C ASP A 41 -5.72 -12.60 5.63
N THR A 42 -4.74 -12.98 4.81
CA THR A 42 -3.73 -13.97 5.16
C THR A 42 -2.31 -13.46 4.94
N GLN A 43 -1.33 -14.15 5.52
CA GLN A 43 0.08 -13.83 5.27
C GLN A 43 0.45 -14.07 3.81
N GLU A 44 -0.08 -15.14 3.21
CA GLU A 44 0.17 -15.45 1.79
C GLU A 44 -0.29 -14.34 0.88
N GLU A 45 -1.50 -13.81 1.14
CA GLU A 45 -2.05 -12.68 0.38
C GLU A 45 -1.23 -11.41 0.59
N THR A 46 -0.84 -11.15 1.84
CA THR A 46 0.02 -10.00 2.19
C THR A 46 1.34 -10.07 1.44
N ASP A 47 2.01 -11.22 1.46
CA ASP A 47 3.28 -11.44 0.79
C ASP A 47 3.14 -11.31 -0.73
N TYR A 48 2.05 -11.81 -1.29
CA TYR A 48 1.77 -11.72 -2.72
C TYR A 48 1.72 -10.27 -3.20
N TYR A 49 0.93 -9.43 -2.53
CA TYR A 49 0.85 -8.02 -2.91
C TYR A 49 2.13 -7.26 -2.64
N TRP A 50 2.77 -7.53 -1.49
CA TRP A 50 4.04 -6.91 -1.18
C TRP A 50 5.08 -7.17 -2.26
N GLU A 51 5.26 -8.42 -2.63
CA GLU A 51 6.21 -8.80 -3.67
C GLU A 51 5.84 -8.19 -5.03
N ALA A 52 4.56 -8.25 -5.41
CA ALA A 52 4.11 -7.73 -6.69
C ALA A 52 4.40 -6.23 -6.84
N PHE A 53 4.15 -5.45 -5.79
CA PHE A 53 4.37 -4.00 -5.84
C PHE A 53 5.84 -3.61 -5.67
N THR A 54 6.60 -4.33 -4.86
CA THR A 54 8.00 -3.97 -4.57
C THR A 54 9.00 -4.49 -5.57
N LYS A 55 8.64 -5.49 -6.36
CA LYS A 55 9.54 -6.13 -7.33
C LYS A 55 10.25 -5.13 -8.25
N GLU A 56 9.51 -4.15 -8.75
CA GLU A 56 10.05 -3.07 -9.58
C GLU A 56 9.89 -1.69 -8.93
N GLY A 57 9.44 -1.69 -7.69
CA GLY A 57 9.22 -0.49 -6.89
C GLY A 57 10.19 -0.37 -5.74
N LYS A 58 9.70 0.10 -4.61
CA LYS A 58 10.50 0.31 -3.40
C LYS A 58 9.77 -0.15 -2.17
N GLU A 59 10.49 -0.84 -1.29
CA GLU A 59 10.02 -1.14 0.06
C GLU A 59 10.13 0.10 0.96
N SER A 60 9.15 0.29 1.84
CA SER A 60 9.23 1.26 2.91
C SER A 60 8.91 0.57 4.23
N GLN A 61 8.49 1.30 5.24
CA GLN A 61 8.26 0.79 6.58
C GLN A 61 6.78 0.54 6.86
N CYS A 62 6.48 -0.33 7.82
CA CYS A 62 5.12 -0.51 8.36
C CYS A 62 4.07 -0.92 7.33
N GLY A 63 4.45 -1.75 6.36
CA GLY A 63 3.55 -2.18 5.29
C GLY A 63 3.40 -1.18 4.14
N TRP A 64 4.12 -0.08 4.17
CA TRP A 64 4.14 0.89 3.08
C TRP A 64 5.14 0.48 2.01
N CYS A 65 4.79 0.73 0.77
CA CYS A 65 5.68 0.55 -0.38
C CYS A 65 5.30 1.51 -1.49
N GLN A 66 6.16 1.61 -2.48
CA GLN A 66 5.85 2.32 -3.72
C GLN A 66 5.91 1.33 -4.87
N ASP A 67 4.99 1.47 -5.81
CA ASP A 67 5.07 0.70 -7.04
C ASP A 67 6.10 1.30 -8.00
N LYS A 68 6.28 0.68 -9.16
CA LYS A 68 7.26 1.14 -10.16
C LYS A 68 6.96 2.53 -10.71
N TYR A 69 5.74 3.02 -10.52
CA TYR A 69 5.32 4.35 -10.99
C TYR A 69 5.43 5.41 -9.90
N GLY A 70 5.79 5.02 -8.68
CA GLY A 70 5.93 5.94 -7.55
C GLY A 70 4.64 6.12 -6.73
N VAL A 71 3.58 5.38 -7.03
CA VAL A 71 2.35 5.41 -6.24
C VAL A 71 2.60 4.69 -4.91
N SER A 72 2.24 5.33 -3.82
CA SER A 72 2.37 4.76 -2.48
C SER A 72 1.20 3.84 -2.14
N TRP A 73 1.52 2.68 -1.62
CA TRP A 73 0.56 1.65 -1.21
C TRP A 73 0.82 1.24 0.23
N GLN A 74 -0.24 0.86 0.91
CA GLN A 74 -0.17 0.20 2.21
C GLN A 74 -0.73 -1.21 2.05
N ILE A 75 0.10 -2.22 2.24
CA ILE A 75 -0.34 -3.62 2.26
C ILE A 75 -0.59 -3.98 3.70
N THR A 76 -1.87 -3.99 4.08
CA THR A 76 -2.28 -3.98 5.49
C THR A 76 -3.14 -5.20 5.81
N PRO A 77 -2.61 -6.17 6.55
CA PRO A 77 -3.45 -7.26 7.05
C PRO A 77 -4.57 -6.72 7.93
N LYS A 78 -5.78 -7.22 7.75
CA LYS A 78 -6.93 -6.88 8.61
C LYS A 78 -6.62 -7.14 10.08
N LYS A 79 -5.82 -8.17 10.37
CA LYS A 79 -5.38 -8.48 11.72
C LYS A 79 -4.61 -7.32 12.37
N LEU A 80 -3.76 -6.64 11.60
CA LEU A 80 -3.05 -5.46 12.10
C LEU A 80 -4.01 -4.36 12.52
N LEU A 81 -5.00 -4.07 11.70
CA LEU A 81 -6.01 -3.04 12.01
C LEU A 81 -6.81 -3.43 13.26
N GLU A 82 -7.19 -4.69 13.36
CA GLU A 82 -7.91 -5.24 14.50
C GLU A 82 -7.10 -5.09 15.80
N LEU A 83 -5.83 -5.47 15.78
CA LEU A 83 -4.95 -5.39 16.95
C LEU A 83 -4.68 -3.93 17.34
N ASN A 84 -4.48 -3.06 16.38
CA ASN A 84 -4.23 -1.63 16.65
C ASN A 84 -5.45 -0.92 17.24
N MET A 85 -6.64 -1.49 17.08
CA MET A 85 -7.89 -0.97 17.64
C MET A 85 -8.33 -1.76 18.87
N SER A 86 -7.52 -2.66 19.38
CA SER A 86 -7.85 -3.45 20.58
C SER A 86 -8.08 -2.54 21.79
N GLU A 87 -9.07 -2.89 22.61
CA GLU A 87 -9.31 -2.20 23.89
C GLU A 87 -8.18 -2.49 24.90
N ASP A 88 -7.53 -3.65 24.77
CA ASP A 88 -6.39 -4.01 25.60
C ASP A 88 -5.15 -3.22 25.16
N ALA A 89 -4.70 -2.32 26.02
CA ALA A 89 -3.56 -1.46 25.73
C ALA A 89 -2.26 -2.24 25.52
N GLU A 90 -2.06 -3.36 26.21
CA GLU A 90 -0.86 -4.19 26.02
C GLU A 90 -0.84 -4.83 24.63
N VAL A 91 -1.99 -5.36 24.19
CA VAL A 91 -2.14 -5.94 22.85
C VAL A 91 -1.89 -4.90 21.78
N ARG A 92 -2.53 -3.75 21.92
CA ARG A 92 -2.40 -2.64 20.96
C ARG A 92 -0.97 -2.13 20.89
N ASN A 93 -0.35 -1.87 22.03
CA ASN A 93 1.00 -1.32 22.09
C ASN A 93 2.04 -2.31 21.58
N TYR A 94 1.87 -3.61 21.88
CA TYR A 94 2.76 -4.64 21.36
C TYR A 94 2.70 -4.72 19.84
N SER A 95 1.49 -4.78 19.27
CA SER A 95 1.29 -4.84 17.83
C SER A 95 1.91 -3.63 17.12
N MET A 96 1.67 -2.43 17.64
CA MET A 96 2.22 -1.21 17.06
C MET A 96 3.75 -1.18 17.14
N ALA A 97 4.33 -1.62 18.25
CA ALA A 97 5.78 -1.67 18.42
C ALA A 97 6.41 -2.67 17.44
N GLN A 98 5.78 -3.81 17.22
CA GLN A 98 6.27 -4.78 16.25
C GLN A 98 6.14 -4.26 14.82
N MET A 99 5.00 -3.67 14.47
CA MET A 99 4.77 -3.08 13.15
C MET A 99 5.86 -2.06 12.79
N MET A 100 6.26 -1.23 13.74
CA MET A 100 7.29 -0.20 13.52
C MET A 100 8.65 -0.76 13.14
N LYS A 101 8.90 -2.04 13.40
CA LYS A 101 10.15 -2.72 13.05
C LYS A 101 10.08 -3.44 11.71
N MET A 102 8.91 -3.48 11.07
CA MET A 102 8.67 -4.28 9.88
C MET A 102 8.67 -3.41 8.62
N LYS A 103 9.02 -4.03 7.51
CA LYS A 103 8.70 -3.55 6.16
C LYS A 103 7.43 -4.24 5.71
N ASN A 104 7.51 -5.46 5.19
CA ASN A 104 6.33 -6.30 5.00
C ASN A 104 5.79 -6.71 6.37
N ILE A 105 4.49 -6.69 6.54
CA ILE A 105 3.86 -7.05 7.82
C ILE A 105 3.86 -8.57 7.98
N ILE A 106 4.43 -9.04 9.07
CA ILE A 106 4.44 -10.45 9.46
C ILE A 106 3.40 -10.64 10.56
N ILE A 107 2.28 -11.21 10.20
CA ILE A 107 1.08 -11.28 11.07
C ILE A 107 1.36 -12.01 12.38
N LYS A 108 2.06 -13.15 12.32
CA LYS A 108 2.36 -13.94 13.52
C LYS A 108 3.19 -13.19 14.56
N ASP A 109 3.97 -12.21 14.13
CA ASP A 109 4.86 -11.45 15.01
C ASP A 109 4.17 -10.23 15.64
N LEU A 110 2.91 -9.97 15.29
CA LEU A 110 2.11 -8.88 15.86
C LEU A 110 1.53 -9.23 17.23
N VAL A 111 1.58 -10.49 17.61
CA VAL A 111 1.09 -11.00 18.91
C VAL A 111 2.19 -11.73 19.64
N LYS A 112 2.11 -11.76 20.96
CA LYS A 112 3.03 -12.54 21.79
C LYS A 112 2.77 -14.03 21.68
#